data_809fbb2d254f2fef219b67719570f6e4
#
_entry.id   809fbb2d254f2fef219b67719570f6e4
#
_cell.length_a   1.000
_cell.length_b   1.000
_cell.length_c   1.000
_cell.angle_alpha   90.00
_cell.angle_beta   90.00
_cell.angle_gamma   90.00
#
_symmetry.space_group_name_H-M   'P 1'
#
loop_
_entity.id
_entity.type
_entity.pdbx_description
1 polymer ?
#
loop_
_entity_poly.entity_id
_entity_poly.type
_entity_poly.pdbx_seq_one_letter_code
_entity_poly.pdbx_strand_id
1 'polypeptide(L)'
;MSIKVGINGFGRIGRNIMRTALDEKDIQFVAVNDVTDAKTLAHLLKYDSILGNLPHKVTHTDDSISVEGQAFRVFKVKDPAEIDWASVGADIVIESTGLFTKGADAKKHLRGPVKKVIISAPADGPDATLVLGVNDKTYDPAKHHVVSNASCTTNCLAPVAKVLEDTFGIHSGTMTTIHSYTNDQKLLDLPHKDLRRARAAAINMIPSSTGAAKALHLAIPELKGKLDGYAMRVPTPNVSVVDLTVFVEKAATVESVNAALKAAADGPMKGILAYTEEELVSADFKGNPNSSIVDSGYTKVVGDRCVKVLAWYDNEWGYSCRCRDLIKFMAAKF
;
A
#
# COMPACT_ATOMS: atom_id res chain seq x y z
N MET A 1 23.24 -2.28 12.49
CA MET A 1 22.25 -2.17 13.60
C MET A 1 20.89 -2.32 12.98
N SER A 2 19.97 -3.05 13.64
CA SER A 2 18.59 -3.18 13.17
C SER A 2 17.80 -1.87 13.41
N ILE A 3 16.92 -1.53 12.50
CA ILE A 3 16.02 -0.39 12.61
C ILE A 3 14.88 -0.75 13.54
N LYS A 4 14.66 0.06 14.56
CA LYS A 4 13.59 -0.12 15.54
C LYS A 4 12.30 0.54 15.05
N VAL A 5 11.27 -0.27 14.86
CA VAL A 5 10.00 0.16 14.26
C VAL A 5 8.86 0.06 15.28
N GLY A 6 8.12 1.16 15.43
CA GLY A 6 6.82 1.20 16.09
C GLY A 6 5.68 1.19 15.07
N ILE A 7 4.54 0.58 15.41
CA ILE A 7 3.34 0.61 14.57
C ILE A 7 2.20 1.20 15.37
N ASN A 8 1.62 2.30 14.89
CA ASN A 8 0.37 2.85 15.42
C ASN A 8 -0.81 2.35 14.56
N GLY A 9 -1.71 1.57 15.14
CA GLY A 9 -2.77 0.85 14.43
C GLY A 9 -2.35 -0.56 14.02
N PHE A 10 -2.67 -1.55 14.84
CA PHE A 10 -2.33 -2.94 14.57
C PHE A 10 -3.51 -3.70 13.94
N GLY A 11 -4.19 -3.01 13.00
CA GLY A 11 -5.22 -3.56 12.13
C GLY A 11 -4.65 -4.50 11.06
N ARG A 12 -5.38 -4.75 9.99
CA ARG A 12 -4.92 -5.66 8.91
C ARG A 12 -3.57 -5.22 8.33
N ILE A 13 -3.45 -3.95 7.92
CA ILE A 13 -2.21 -3.46 7.29
C ILE A 13 -1.04 -3.45 8.28
N GLY A 14 -1.23 -2.97 9.52
CA GLY A 14 -0.17 -3.00 10.53
C GLY A 14 0.35 -4.41 10.82
N ARG A 15 -0.57 -5.41 10.94
CA ARG A 15 -0.17 -6.82 11.12
C ARG A 15 0.51 -7.39 9.88
N ASN A 16 0.04 -7.05 8.68
CA ASN A 16 0.64 -7.53 7.45
C ASN A 16 2.05 -6.93 7.23
N ILE A 17 2.26 -5.65 7.55
CA ILE A 17 3.61 -5.05 7.53
C ILE A 17 4.55 -5.84 8.43
N MET A 18 4.13 -6.16 9.66
CA MET A 18 4.93 -6.99 10.55
C MET A 18 5.18 -8.39 9.96
N ARG A 19 4.14 -9.07 9.44
CA ARG A 19 4.27 -10.40 8.84
C ARG A 19 5.24 -10.43 7.65
N THR A 20 5.27 -9.37 6.81
CA THR A 20 6.19 -9.29 5.67
C THR A 20 7.65 -9.12 6.07
N ALA A 21 7.92 -8.75 7.33
CA ALA A 21 9.24 -8.39 7.82
C ALA A 21 9.74 -9.27 8.97
N LEU A 22 9.06 -10.36 9.32
CA LEU A 22 9.48 -11.23 10.43
C LEU A 22 10.84 -11.89 10.19
N ASP A 23 11.17 -12.19 8.93
CA ASP A 23 12.45 -12.80 8.55
C ASP A 23 13.54 -11.76 8.19
N GLU A 24 13.22 -10.47 8.25
CA GLU A 24 14.16 -9.38 7.96
C GLU A 24 15.04 -9.10 9.19
N LYS A 25 16.34 -9.36 9.09
CA LYS A 25 17.30 -9.18 10.19
C LYS A 25 17.61 -7.71 10.50
N ASP A 26 17.32 -6.82 9.57
CA ASP A 26 17.57 -5.38 9.65
C ASP A 26 16.38 -4.58 10.21
N ILE A 27 15.22 -5.23 10.45
CA ILE A 27 14.03 -4.62 11.05
C ILE A 27 13.73 -5.29 12.40
N GLN A 28 13.52 -4.48 13.43
CA GLN A 28 13.06 -4.92 14.74
C GLN A 28 11.79 -4.16 15.13
N PHE A 29 10.67 -4.86 15.25
CA PHE A 29 9.48 -4.26 15.84
C PHE A 29 9.65 -4.20 17.36
N VAL A 30 9.53 -2.99 17.90
CA VAL A 30 9.75 -2.73 19.34
C VAL A 30 8.45 -2.47 20.09
N ALA A 31 7.42 -1.96 19.41
CA ALA A 31 6.09 -1.79 19.98
C ALA A 31 5.03 -1.65 18.89
N VAL A 32 3.80 -1.96 19.30
CA VAL A 32 2.58 -1.59 18.56
C VAL A 32 1.65 -0.79 19.48
N ASN A 33 0.84 0.07 18.90
CA ASN A 33 -0.23 0.76 19.62
C ASN A 33 -1.57 0.45 18.96
N ASP A 34 -2.55 0.05 19.77
CA ASP A 34 -3.92 -0.16 19.34
C ASP A 34 -4.87 0.01 20.55
N VAL A 35 -6.14 0.27 20.33
CA VAL A 35 -7.13 0.36 21.43
C VAL A 35 -7.56 -1.00 21.96
N THR A 36 -7.18 -2.08 21.27
CA THR A 36 -7.50 -3.47 21.58
C THR A 36 -6.45 -4.09 22.53
N ASP A 37 -6.79 -5.12 23.28
CA ASP A 37 -5.89 -5.82 24.20
C ASP A 37 -4.87 -6.72 23.48
N ALA A 38 -3.73 -6.99 24.15
CA ALA A 38 -2.64 -7.76 23.60
C ALA A 38 -3.03 -9.20 23.23
N LYS A 39 -3.92 -9.85 23.99
CA LYS A 39 -4.42 -11.20 23.70
C LYS A 39 -5.13 -11.25 22.35
N THR A 40 -6.07 -10.33 22.15
CA THR A 40 -6.82 -10.23 20.87
C THR A 40 -5.90 -9.91 19.71
N LEU A 41 -4.97 -8.97 19.88
CA LEU A 41 -4.00 -8.61 18.84
C LEU A 41 -3.06 -9.79 18.49
N ALA A 42 -2.58 -10.54 19.49
CA ALA A 42 -1.75 -11.73 19.29
C ALA A 42 -2.53 -12.83 18.53
N HIS A 43 -3.81 -13.04 18.90
CA HIS A 43 -4.68 -13.97 18.19
C HIS A 43 -4.84 -13.60 16.71
N LEU A 44 -5.14 -12.33 16.42
CA LEU A 44 -5.31 -11.83 15.05
C LEU A 44 -3.99 -11.74 14.27
N LEU A 45 -2.83 -11.65 14.93
CA LEU A 45 -1.53 -11.78 14.29
C LEU A 45 -1.26 -13.23 13.88
N LYS A 46 -1.63 -14.21 14.75
CA LYS A 46 -1.43 -15.63 14.50
C LYS A 46 -2.36 -16.17 13.43
N TYR A 47 -3.64 -15.82 13.48
CA TYR A 47 -4.69 -16.37 12.63
C TYR A 47 -5.24 -15.32 11.68
N ASP A 48 -5.17 -15.57 10.39
CA ASP A 48 -5.68 -14.68 9.37
C ASP A 48 -6.49 -15.46 8.33
N SER A 49 -7.74 -15.05 8.11
CA SER A 49 -8.67 -15.75 7.22
C SER A 49 -8.27 -15.65 5.75
N ILE A 50 -7.48 -14.63 5.37
CA ILE A 50 -7.07 -14.37 3.99
C ILE A 50 -5.68 -14.97 3.73
N LEU A 51 -4.70 -14.62 4.59
CA LEU A 51 -3.29 -14.99 4.39
C LEU A 51 -2.90 -16.29 5.10
N GLY A 52 -3.85 -16.88 5.85
CA GLY A 52 -3.60 -18.12 6.60
C GLY A 52 -2.86 -17.90 7.91
N ASN A 53 -2.66 -19.00 8.61
CA ASN A 53 -2.03 -18.97 9.92
C ASN A 53 -0.53 -18.64 9.79
N LEU A 54 -0.07 -17.72 10.66
CA LEU A 54 1.36 -17.44 10.75
C LEU A 54 2.09 -18.72 11.26
N PRO A 55 3.13 -19.23 10.58
CA PRO A 55 3.82 -20.45 10.99
C PRO A 55 4.56 -20.30 12.32
N HIS A 56 4.93 -19.07 12.69
CA HIS A 56 5.67 -18.72 13.90
C HIS A 56 4.85 -18.90 15.18
N LYS A 57 5.53 -19.22 16.28
CA LYS A 57 4.91 -19.24 17.62
C LYS A 57 4.62 -17.82 18.08
N VAL A 58 3.35 -17.55 18.44
CA VAL A 58 2.93 -16.25 18.98
C VAL A 58 2.45 -16.46 20.42
N THR A 59 2.97 -15.67 21.34
CA THR A 59 2.57 -15.63 22.75
C THR A 59 2.31 -14.18 23.17
N HIS A 60 1.66 -13.97 24.32
CA HIS A 60 1.37 -12.63 24.84
C HIS A 60 1.41 -12.59 26.37
N THR A 61 1.62 -11.40 26.90
CA THR A 61 1.30 -10.98 28.28
C THR A 61 0.18 -9.94 28.19
N ASP A 62 -0.10 -9.24 29.29
CA ASP A 62 -1.12 -8.17 29.29
C ASP A 62 -0.69 -6.92 28.48
N ASP A 63 0.63 -6.68 28.34
CA ASP A 63 1.20 -5.49 27.73
C ASP A 63 2.23 -5.77 26.63
N SER A 64 2.39 -7.03 26.23
CA SER A 64 3.35 -7.41 25.18
C SER A 64 2.85 -8.60 24.36
N ILE A 65 3.42 -8.70 23.14
CA ILE A 65 3.27 -9.85 22.24
C ILE A 65 4.68 -10.31 21.88
N SER A 66 4.88 -11.63 21.77
CA SER A 66 6.14 -12.22 21.33
C SER A 66 5.94 -13.15 20.15
N VAL A 67 6.79 -13.01 19.13
CA VAL A 67 6.88 -13.90 17.97
C VAL A 67 8.25 -14.57 18.00
N GLU A 68 8.29 -15.90 18.07
CA GLU A 68 9.53 -16.71 18.21
C GLU A 68 10.49 -16.21 19.33
N GLY A 69 9.91 -15.75 20.44
CA GLY A 69 10.67 -15.23 21.58
C GLY A 69 11.09 -13.76 21.48
N GLN A 70 10.90 -13.11 20.34
CA GLN A 70 11.13 -11.68 20.20
C GLN A 70 9.88 -10.91 20.64
N ALA A 71 9.97 -10.25 21.78
CA ALA A 71 8.86 -9.51 22.36
C ALA A 71 8.84 -8.05 21.88
N PHE A 72 7.64 -7.53 21.68
CA PHE A 72 7.35 -6.11 21.44
C PHE A 72 6.21 -5.64 22.34
N ARG A 73 6.28 -4.39 22.75
CA ARG A 73 5.32 -3.79 23.68
C ARG A 73 3.98 -3.50 22.99
N VAL A 74 2.87 -3.58 23.73
CA VAL A 74 1.53 -3.17 23.29
C VAL A 74 1.11 -1.95 24.08
N PHE A 75 1.02 -0.80 23.43
CA PHE A 75 0.42 0.41 23.99
C PHE A 75 -1.07 0.46 23.70
N LYS A 76 -1.84 1.20 24.55
CA LYS A 76 -3.29 1.40 24.41
C LYS A 76 -3.64 2.89 24.50
N VAL A 77 -2.99 3.69 23.67
CA VAL A 77 -3.07 5.14 23.72
C VAL A 77 -3.82 5.67 22.49
N LYS A 78 -4.76 6.62 22.70
CA LYS A 78 -5.58 7.17 21.62
C LYS A 78 -4.90 8.33 20.88
N ASP A 79 -4.25 9.24 21.62
CA ASP A 79 -3.56 10.38 21.01
C ASP A 79 -2.12 10.00 20.62
N PRO A 80 -1.73 10.13 19.35
CA PRO A 80 -0.37 9.89 18.91
C PRO A 80 0.69 10.67 19.69
N ALA A 81 0.32 11.85 20.23
CA ALA A 81 1.19 12.69 21.04
C ALA A 81 1.53 12.06 22.42
N GLU A 82 0.79 11.10 22.90
CA GLU A 82 0.96 10.50 24.22
C GLU A 82 1.65 9.12 24.18
N ILE A 83 1.84 8.54 22.98
CA ILE A 83 2.48 7.23 22.85
C ILE A 83 3.97 7.35 23.20
N ASP A 84 4.44 6.60 24.17
CA ASP A 84 5.83 6.64 24.65
C ASP A 84 6.77 5.78 23.78
N TRP A 85 7.02 6.23 22.55
CA TRP A 85 7.99 5.63 21.65
C TRP A 85 9.42 5.69 22.19
N ALA A 86 9.71 6.62 23.12
CA ALA A 86 11.04 6.77 23.71
C ALA A 86 11.41 5.60 24.62
N SER A 87 10.44 5.08 25.39
CA SER A 87 10.68 3.92 26.29
C SER A 87 11.10 2.64 25.56
N VAL A 88 10.78 2.54 24.27
CA VAL A 88 11.13 1.38 23.42
C VAL A 88 12.20 1.71 22.37
N GLY A 89 12.62 2.97 22.28
CA GLY A 89 13.66 3.45 21.39
C GLY A 89 13.32 3.32 19.89
N ALA A 90 12.06 3.56 19.49
CA ALA A 90 11.63 3.47 18.10
C ALA A 90 12.32 4.52 17.22
N ASP A 91 12.92 4.12 16.10
CA ASP A 91 13.52 5.02 15.10
C ASP A 91 12.51 5.48 14.05
N ILE A 92 11.63 4.57 13.62
CA ILE A 92 10.57 4.83 12.63
C ILE A 92 9.23 4.41 13.22
N VAL A 93 8.20 5.23 12.98
CA VAL A 93 6.82 4.88 13.30
C VAL A 93 6.01 4.72 12.02
N ILE A 94 5.25 3.63 11.93
CA ILE A 94 4.24 3.43 10.89
C ILE A 94 2.90 3.87 11.44
N GLU A 95 2.31 4.90 10.84
CA GLU A 95 0.95 5.33 11.11
C GLU A 95 -0.02 4.51 10.22
N SER A 96 -0.70 3.56 10.82
CA SER A 96 -1.54 2.56 10.14
C SER A 96 -2.97 2.48 10.70
N THR A 97 -3.41 3.49 11.46
CA THR A 97 -4.77 3.55 12.00
C THR A 97 -5.81 3.92 10.95
N GLY A 98 -5.41 4.61 9.88
CA GLY A 98 -6.32 5.24 8.92
C GLY A 98 -7.03 6.48 9.47
N LEU A 99 -6.75 6.90 10.71
CA LEU A 99 -7.34 8.08 11.36
C LEU A 99 -6.47 9.32 11.22
N PHE A 100 -5.15 9.17 11.35
CA PHE A 100 -4.18 10.28 11.35
C PHE A 100 -3.49 10.38 9.98
N THR A 101 -4.30 10.62 8.94
CA THR A 101 -3.84 10.73 7.55
C THR A 101 -3.40 12.16 7.16
N LYS A 102 -3.52 13.14 8.06
CA LYS A 102 -2.93 14.46 7.86
C LYS A 102 -1.48 14.44 8.33
N GLY A 103 -0.58 15.01 7.54
CA GLY A 103 0.84 15.11 7.89
C GLY A 103 1.07 15.77 9.25
N ALA A 104 0.30 16.84 9.57
CA ALA A 104 0.35 17.52 10.86
C ALA A 104 -0.02 16.61 12.05
N ASP A 105 -0.98 15.69 11.88
CA ASP A 105 -1.38 14.75 12.93
C ASP A 105 -0.33 13.64 13.09
N ALA A 106 0.14 13.07 11.98
CA ALA A 106 1.19 12.06 11.99
C ALA A 106 2.51 12.60 12.53
N LYS A 107 2.81 13.89 12.35
CA LYS A 107 3.99 14.56 12.89
C LYS A 107 4.08 14.52 14.43
N LYS A 108 2.96 14.30 15.12
CA LYS A 108 2.93 14.11 16.58
C LYS A 108 3.76 12.91 17.05
N HIS A 109 4.03 11.95 16.19
CA HIS A 109 4.93 10.82 16.48
C HIS A 109 6.41 11.21 16.49
N LEU A 110 6.82 12.33 15.85
CA LEU A 110 8.23 12.78 15.78
C LEU A 110 8.69 13.34 17.13
N ARG A 111 8.90 12.46 18.09
CA ARG A 111 9.36 12.80 19.44
C ARG A 111 10.40 11.78 19.93
N GLY A 112 11.26 12.26 20.82
CA GLY A 112 12.33 11.39 21.36
C GLY A 112 13.23 10.84 20.25
N PRO A 113 13.42 9.52 20.18
CA PRO A 113 14.29 8.89 19.18
C PRO A 113 13.66 8.76 17.78
N VAL A 114 12.35 9.02 17.63
CA VAL A 114 11.64 8.83 16.35
C VAL A 114 12.13 9.85 15.31
N LYS A 115 12.78 9.35 14.26
CA LYS A 115 13.35 10.16 13.18
C LYS A 115 12.38 10.33 12.01
N LYS A 116 11.56 9.31 11.75
CA LYS A 116 10.68 9.26 10.57
C LYS A 116 9.32 8.64 10.90
N VAL A 117 8.31 9.11 10.18
CA VAL A 117 6.95 8.56 10.20
C VAL A 117 6.53 8.20 8.79
N ILE A 118 6.00 7.00 8.61
CA ILE A 118 5.42 6.54 7.36
C ILE A 118 3.91 6.40 7.56
N ILE A 119 3.12 7.14 6.80
CA ILE A 119 1.66 7.00 6.77
C ILE A 119 1.31 5.92 5.74
N SER A 120 0.68 4.82 6.18
CA SER A 120 0.27 3.72 5.34
C SER A 120 -1.08 3.97 4.64
N ALA A 121 -1.28 5.18 4.15
CA ALA A 121 -2.47 5.64 3.46
C ALA A 121 -2.15 6.88 2.61
N PRO A 122 -3.01 7.27 1.65
CA PRO A 122 -2.97 8.61 1.07
C PRO A 122 -3.08 9.66 2.18
N ALA A 123 -2.22 10.67 2.14
CA ALA A 123 -2.13 11.67 3.19
C ALA A 123 -2.34 13.09 2.65
N ASP A 124 -2.85 13.97 3.51
CA ASP A 124 -2.97 15.39 3.25
C ASP A 124 -1.80 16.13 3.93
N GLY A 125 -1.01 16.87 3.15
CA GLY A 125 0.13 17.65 3.64
C GLY A 125 1.23 16.85 4.33
N PRO A 126 1.63 15.63 3.86
CA PRO A 126 2.88 15.01 4.28
C PRO A 126 4.07 15.77 3.70
N ASP A 127 5.28 15.56 4.23
CA ASP A 127 6.48 16.17 3.66
C ASP A 127 6.77 15.61 2.24
N ALA A 128 6.43 14.34 1.99
CA ALA A 128 6.48 13.73 0.67
C ALA A 128 5.48 12.59 0.55
N THR A 129 5.02 12.33 -0.69
CA THR A 129 4.34 11.08 -1.06
C THR A 129 5.27 10.28 -1.96
N LEU A 130 5.66 9.10 -1.51
CA LEU A 130 6.60 8.24 -2.22
C LEU A 130 5.94 6.96 -2.71
N VAL A 131 6.23 6.63 -3.96
CA VAL A 131 5.92 5.35 -4.59
C VAL A 131 7.26 4.77 -5.07
N LEU A 132 7.73 3.72 -4.39
CA LEU A 132 9.00 3.09 -4.70
C LEU A 132 9.04 2.57 -6.14
N GLY A 133 10.18 2.78 -6.81
CA GLY A 133 10.36 2.48 -8.23
C GLY A 133 9.81 3.55 -9.18
N VAL A 134 9.13 4.59 -8.66
CA VAL A 134 8.56 5.67 -9.48
C VAL A 134 9.21 7.02 -9.15
N ASN A 135 9.12 7.46 -7.89
CA ASN A 135 9.64 8.76 -7.46
C ASN A 135 10.54 8.70 -6.21
N ASP A 136 11.01 7.54 -5.81
CA ASP A 136 11.87 7.37 -4.65
C ASP A 136 13.16 8.19 -4.69
N LYS A 137 13.64 8.55 -5.90
CA LYS A 137 14.79 9.44 -6.09
C LYS A 137 14.54 10.88 -5.59
N THR A 138 13.29 11.28 -5.40
CA THR A 138 12.94 12.61 -4.87
C THR A 138 13.05 12.69 -3.35
N TYR A 139 13.30 11.57 -2.68
CA TYR A 139 13.41 11.54 -1.22
C TYR A 139 14.64 12.29 -0.70
N ASP A 140 14.39 13.32 0.09
CA ASP A 140 15.41 14.09 0.81
C ASP A 140 15.33 13.75 2.32
N PRO A 141 16.30 13.00 2.89
CA PRO A 141 16.25 12.58 4.28
C PRO A 141 16.32 13.75 5.27
N ALA A 142 16.86 14.89 4.87
CA ALA A 142 16.95 16.09 5.71
C ALA A 142 15.62 16.87 5.82
N LYS A 143 14.72 16.70 4.83
CA LYS A 143 13.45 17.45 4.76
C LYS A 143 12.21 16.59 4.95
N HIS A 144 12.26 15.32 4.52
CA HIS A 144 11.11 14.43 4.51
C HIS A 144 11.10 13.56 5.75
N HIS A 145 10.40 14.01 6.79
CA HIS A 145 10.26 13.31 8.06
C HIS A 145 8.93 12.56 8.18
N VAL A 146 7.86 13.09 7.59
CA VAL A 146 6.56 12.44 7.51
C VAL A 146 6.25 12.13 6.06
N VAL A 147 6.25 10.86 5.71
CA VAL A 147 6.11 10.39 4.32
C VAL A 147 4.86 9.55 4.18
N SER A 148 4.07 9.80 3.12
CA SER A 148 2.97 8.91 2.72
C SER A 148 3.46 7.86 1.73
N ASN A 149 3.09 6.58 1.96
CA ASN A 149 3.27 5.50 0.99
C ASN A 149 2.13 5.44 -0.05
N ALA A 150 1.35 6.50 -0.20
CA ALA A 150 0.16 6.57 -1.05
C ALA A 150 -0.85 5.43 -0.75
N SER A 151 -1.71 5.06 -1.71
CA SER A 151 -2.64 3.93 -1.58
C SER A 151 -2.11 2.68 -2.27
N CYS A 152 -2.71 1.52 -1.96
CA CYS A 152 -2.42 0.28 -2.68
C CYS A 152 -2.73 0.41 -4.18
N THR A 153 -3.82 1.08 -4.53
CA THR A 153 -4.20 1.35 -5.92
C THR A 153 -3.19 2.28 -6.62
N THR A 154 -2.71 3.33 -5.93
CA THR A 154 -1.67 4.20 -6.47
C THR A 154 -0.36 3.44 -6.69
N ASN A 155 0.02 2.55 -5.77
CA ASN A 155 1.20 1.71 -5.92
C ASN A 155 1.10 0.72 -7.09
N CYS A 156 -0.10 0.25 -7.42
CA CYS A 156 -0.34 -0.56 -8.62
C CYS A 156 -0.31 0.28 -9.91
N LEU A 157 -1.02 1.41 -9.90
CA LEU A 157 -1.20 2.25 -11.09
C LEU A 157 0.08 2.98 -11.51
N ALA A 158 0.85 3.51 -10.55
CA ALA A 158 1.97 4.40 -10.82
C ALA A 158 3.09 3.76 -11.63
N PRO A 159 3.56 2.52 -11.36
CA PRO A 159 4.56 1.86 -12.19
C PRO A 159 4.13 1.70 -13.64
N VAL A 160 2.89 1.26 -13.89
CA VAL A 160 2.33 1.11 -15.24
C VAL A 160 2.23 2.46 -15.94
N ALA A 161 1.66 3.46 -15.27
CA ALA A 161 1.52 4.81 -15.82
C ALA A 161 2.88 5.46 -16.12
N LYS A 162 3.90 5.23 -15.28
CA LYS A 162 5.27 5.74 -15.50
C LYS A 162 5.90 5.15 -16.74
N VAL A 163 5.77 3.84 -16.96
CA VAL A 163 6.29 3.18 -18.18
C VAL A 163 5.58 3.72 -19.42
N LEU A 164 4.25 3.87 -19.37
CA LEU A 164 3.49 4.40 -20.52
C LEU A 164 3.80 5.88 -20.79
N GLU A 165 3.95 6.71 -19.75
CA GLU A 165 4.32 8.12 -19.90
C GLU A 165 5.72 8.27 -20.49
N ASP A 166 6.71 7.54 -19.94
CA ASP A 166 8.10 7.63 -20.41
C ASP A 166 8.28 7.13 -21.84
N THR A 167 7.52 6.12 -22.25
CA THR A 167 7.67 5.47 -23.55
C THR A 167 6.83 6.14 -24.64
N PHE A 168 5.56 6.40 -24.34
CA PHE A 168 4.58 6.82 -25.34
C PHE A 168 4.03 8.23 -25.11
N GLY A 169 4.18 8.79 -23.88
CA GLY A 169 3.55 10.04 -23.46
C GLY A 169 2.03 9.85 -23.26
N ILE A 170 1.52 10.15 -22.08
CA ILE A 170 0.08 10.09 -21.81
C ILE A 170 -0.54 11.46 -22.07
N HIS A 171 -1.48 11.52 -23.01
CA HIS A 171 -2.29 12.70 -23.26
C HIS A 171 -3.41 12.82 -22.22
N SER A 172 -4.22 11.78 -22.07
CA SER A 172 -5.33 11.70 -21.11
C SER A 172 -5.74 10.26 -20.89
N GLY A 173 -6.53 10.01 -19.84
CA GLY A 173 -7.03 8.66 -19.60
C GLY A 173 -7.93 8.55 -18.40
N THR A 174 -8.45 7.35 -18.24
CA THR A 174 -9.28 6.99 -17.09
C THR A 174 -8.90 5.61 -16.57
N MET A 175 -9.08 5.39 -15.27
CA MET A 175 -8.93 4.06 -14.69
C MET A 175 -10.15 3.64 -13.87
N THR A 176 -10.43 2.37 -13.87
CA THR A 176 -11.33 1.74 -12.92
C THR A 176 -10.52 0.72 -12.12
N THR A 177 -10.52 0.82 -10.80
CA THR A 177 -10.04 -0.30 -10.00
C THR A 177 -11.22 -1.17 -9.59
N ILE A 178 -11.21 -2.42 -10.03
CA ILE A 178 -12.09 -3.48 -9.55
C ILE A 178 -11.45 -3.98 -8.25
N HIS A 179 -12.01 -3.55 -7.11
CA HIS A 179 -11.32 -3.62 -5.83
C HIS A 179 -12.07 -4.52 -4.86
N SER A 180 -11.33 -5.38 -4.17
CA SER A 180 -11.87 -6.16 -3.06
C SER A 180 -12.46 -5.23 -1.99
N TYR A 181 -13.42 -5.74 -1.21
CA TYR A 181 -13.99 -4.98 -0.09
C TYR A 181 -12.94 -4.76 1.01
N THR A 182 -13.08 -3.69 1.76
CA THR A 182 -12.20 -3.34 2.88
C THR A 182 -13.02 -2.98 4.12
N ASN A 183 -12.37 -2.91 5.29
CA ASN A 183 -13.05 -2.72 6.58
C ASN A 183 -13.74 -1.34 6.73
N ASP A 184 -13.58 -0.41 5.80
CA ASP A 184 -14.37 0.81 5.76
C ASP A 184 -15.81 0.55 5.28
N GLN A 185 -16.05 -0.55 4.56
CA GLN A 185 -17.37 -0.98 4.13
C GLN A 185 -18.10 -1.73 5.26
N LYS A 186 -19.41 -1.87 5.11
CA LYS A 186 -20.26 -2.53 6.09
C LYS A 186 -20.54 -3.97 5.68
N LEU A 187 -20.55 -4.88 6.67
CA LEU A 187 -20.91 -6.28 6.43
C LEU A 187 -22.37 -6.40 6.01
N LEU A 188 -23.27 -5.74 6.75
CA LEU A 188 -24.70 -5.54 6.42
C LEU A 188 -24.97 -4.03 6.32
N ASP A 189 -26.18 -3.65 5.84
CA ASP A 189 -26.58 -2.25 5.70
C ASP A 189 -26.49 -1.50 7.05
N LEU A 190 -25.59 -0.54 7.13
CA LEU A 190 -25.32 0.28 8.33
C LEU A 190 -24.94 1.71 7.95
N PRO A 191 -25.15 2.69 8.82
CA PRO A 191 -24.78 4.08 8.54
C PRO A 191 -23.32 4.24 8.14
N HIS A 192 -23.11 5.00 7.07
CA HIS A 192 -21.81 5.40 6.54
C HIS A 192 -21.97 6.76 5.84
N LYS A 193 -20.95 7.62 5.85
CA LYS A 193 -20.97 8.94 5.18
C LYS A 193 -21.17 8.83 3.65
N ASP A 194 -20.67 7.77 3.04
CA ASP A 194 -20.94 7.40 1.65
C ASP A 194 -22.07 6.37 1.66
N LEU A 195 -23.23 6.73 1.11
CA LEU A 195 -24.43 5.90 1.11
C LEU A 195 -24.27 4.59 0.34
N ARG A 196 -23.40 4.54 -0.66
CA ARG A 196 -23.10 3.30 -1.38
C ARG A 196 -22.27 2.35 -0.51
N ARG A 197 -21.28 2.86 0.24
CA ARG A 197 -20.51 2.06 1.22
C ARG A 197 -21.30 1.70 2.46
N ALA A 198 -22.47 2.29 2.67
CA ALA A 198 -23.40 1.90 3.74
C ALA A 198 -24.06 0.54 3.47
N ARG A 199 -24.00 0.03 2.26
CA ARG A 199 -24.63 -1.22 1.83
C ARG A 199 -23.71 -2.43 2.07
N ALA A 200 -24.31 -3.61 2.18
CA ALA A 200 -23.62 -4.87 2.44
C ALA A 200 -22.53 -5.17 1.40
N ALA A 201 -21.28 -5.27 1.88
CA ALA A 201 -20.10 -5.36 1.02
C ALA A 201 -19.98 -6.68 0.26
N ALA A 202 -20.34 -7.81 0.92
CA ALA A 202 -20.07 -9.15 0.41
C ALA A 202 -21.07 -9.65 -0.65
N ILE A 203 -22.11 -8.88 -0.95
CA ILE A 203 -23.18 -9.27 -1.90
C ILE A 203 -23.48 -8.21 -2.96
N ASN A 204 -22.76 -7.09 -2.96
CA ASN A 204 -22.99 -5.98 -3.89
C ASN A 204 -21.72 -5.56 -4.62
N MET A 205 -21.86 -5.17 -5.89
CA MET A 205 -20.89 -4.33 -6.58
C MET A 205 -21.17 -2.87 -6.25
N ILE A 206 -20.18 -2.16 -5.69
CA ILE A 206 -20.37 -0.83 -5.11
C ILE A 206 -19.45 0.18 -5.79
N PRO A 207 -19.96 1.06 -6.66
CA PRO A 207 -19.19 2.18 -7.18
C PRO A 207 -18.78 3.12 -6.05
N SER A 208 -17.51 3.45 -5.99
CA SER A 208 -16.93 4.28 -4.93
C SER A 208 -15.95 5.28 -5.52
N SER A 209 -15.86 6.46 -4.95
CA SER A 209 -14.80 7.40 -5.28
C SER A 209 -13.44 6.84 -4.87
N THR A 210 -12.41 7.16 -5.64
CA THR A 210 -11.01 6.94 -5.29
C THR A 210 -10.18 8.16 -5.68
N GLY A 211 -9.27 8.57 -4.81
CA GLY A 211 -8.29 9.60 -5.13
C GLY A 211 -7.04 9.08 -5.84
N ALA A 212 -6.95 7.76 -6.10
CA ALA A 212 -5.71 7.14 -6.56
C ALA A 212 -5.20 7.69 -7.90
N ALA A 213 -6.09 7.87 -8.89
CA ALA A 213 -5.71 8.45 -10.19
C ALA A 213 -5.36 9.94 -10.06
N LYS A 214 -6.17 10.70 -9.31
CA LYS A 214 -5.90 12.13 -9.09
C LYS A 214 -4.61 12.36 -8.32
N ALA A 215 -4.30 11.51 -7.32
CA ALA A 215 -3.09 11.61 -6.53
C ALA A 215 -1.82 11.16 -7.26
N LEU A 216 -1.95 10.56 -8.45
CA LEU A 216 -0.82 10.06 -9.22
C LEU A 216 0.20 11.16 -9.58
N HIS A 217 -0.27 12.42 -9.77
CA HIS A 217 0.61 13.56 -10.01
C HIS A 217 1.59 13.88 -8.87
N LEU A 218 1.31 13.38 -7.66
CA LEU A 218 2.26 13.51 -6.53
C LEU A 218 3.51 12.64 -6.74
N ALA A 219 3.38 11.57 -7.51
CA ALA A 219 4.50 10.69 -7.86
C ALA A 219 5.00 10.93 -9.30
N ILE A 220 4.12 11.35 -10.21
CA ILE A 220 4.42 11.61 -11.63
C ILE A 220 3.82 12.98 -11.99
N PRO A 221 4.54 14.09 -11.76
CA PRO A 221 4.02 15.46 -11.94
C PRO A 221 3.45 15.74 -13.34
N GLU A 222 3.99 15.09 -14.37
CA GLU A 222 3.57 15.22 -15.77
C GLU A 222 2.13 14.75 -16.01
N LEU A 223 1.59 13.93 -15.11
CA LEU A 223 0.21 13.41 -15.19
C LEU A 223 -0.83 14.28 -14.48
N LYS A 224 -0.44 15.48 -14.02
CA LYS A 224 -1.38 16.39 -13.35
C LYS A 224 -2.55 16.75 -14.27
N GLY A 225 -3.77 16.39 -13.85
CA GLY A 225 -5.00 16.68 -14.60
C GLY A 225 -5.25 15.78 -15.82
N LYS A 226 -4.36 14.84 -16.14
CA LYS A 226 -4.51 13.94 -17.29
C LYS A 226 -5.30 12.66 -16.97
N LEU A 227 -5.33 12.23 -15.70
CA LEU A 227 -5.96 10.98 -15.28
C LEU A 227 -7.01 11.21 -14.19
N ASP A 228 -8.14 10.52 -14.33
CA ASP A 228 -9.19 10.40 -13.31
C ASP A 228 -9.72 8.95 -13.28
N GLY A 229 -10.59 8.64 -12.34
CA GLY A 229 -11.15 7.30 -12.24
C GLY A 229 -11.96 7.07 -10.97
N TYR A 230 -12.45 5.85 -10.83
CA TYR A 230 -13.22 5.42 -9.67
C TYR A 230 -12.90 3.97 -9.29
N ALA A 231 -13.43 3.53 -8.17
CA ALA A 231 -13.34 2.14 -7.72
C ALA A 231 -14.70 1.45 -7.88
N MET A 232 -14.69 0.22 -8.40
CA MET A 232 -15.81 -0.69 -8.31
C MET A 232 -15.47 -1.74 -7.22
N ARG A 233 -16.06 -1.60 -6.03
CA ARG A 233 -15.90 -2.60 -4.97
C ARG A 233 -16.71 -3.84 -5.33
N VAL A 234 -16.09 -5.01 -5.19
CA VAL A 234 -16.67 -6.31 -5.56
C VAL A 234 -16.64 -7.30 -4.38
N PRO A 235 -17.49 -8.35 -4.39
CA PRO A 235 -17.57 -9.33 -3.31
C PRO A 235 -16.38 -10.30 -3.26
N THR A 236 -15.15 -9.79 -3.29
CA THR A 236 -13.91 -10.55 -3.08
C THR A 236 -13.17 -10.03 -1.86
N PRO A 237 -12.58 -10.91 -1.04
CA PRO A 237 -11.98 -10.49 0.23
C PRO A 237 -10.57 -9.89 0.09
N ASN A 238 -9.87 -10.20 -0.99
CA ASN A 238 -8.51 -9.72 -1.27
C ASN A 238 -8.19 -9.85 -2.75
N VAL A 239 -7.14 -9.20 -3.19
CA VAL A 239 -6.69 -9.00 -4.57
C VAL A 239 -7.64 -8.11 -5.37
N SER A 240 -7.07 -7.12 -5.98
CA SER A 240 -7.74 -6.11 -6.78
C SER A 240 -7.07 -6.00 -8.14
N VAL A 241 -7.72 -5.34 -9.09
CA VAL A 241 -7.16 -5.11 -10.41
C VAL A 241 -7.42 -3.68 -10.86
N VAL A 242 -6.41 -3.04 -11.46
CA VAL A 242 -6.52 -1.76 -12.14
C VAL A 242 -6.77 -2.03 -13.63
N ASP A 243 -7.84 -1.46 -14.15
CA ASP A 243 -8.15 -1.34 -15.56
C ASP A 243 -7.86 0.09 -15.99
N LEU A 244 -6.71 0.29 -16.66
CA LEU A 244 -6.24 1.59 -17.12
C LEU A 244 -6.48 1.72 -18.62
N THR A 245 -7.14 2.80 -19.04
CA THR A 245 -7.25 3.18 -20.46
C THR A 245 -6.69 4.57 -20.63
N VAL A 246 -5.73 4.73 -21.55
CA VAL A 246 -5.06 6.02 -21.83
C VAL A 246 -5.00 6.29 -23.34
N PHE A 247 -5.07 7.56 -23.68
CA PHE A 247 -4.69 8.05 -25.00
C PHE A 247 -3.24 8.52 -24.92
N VAL A 248 -2.41 8.01 -25.83
CA VAL A 248 -0.97 8.29 -25.85
C VAL A 248 -0.59 9.20 -27.02
N GLU A 249 0.53 9.92 -26.88
CA GLU A 249 1.02 10.87 -27.91
C GLU A 249 1.70 10.16 -29.08
N LYS A 250 2.43 9.07 -28.81
CA LYS A 250 3.11 8.28 -29.84
C LYS A 250 2.29 7.05 -30.19
N ALA A 251 2.32 6.65 -31.44
CA ALA A 251 1.68 5.42 -31.89
C ALA A 251 2.22 4.20 -31.12
N ALA A 252 1.32 3.30 -30.74
CA ALA A 252 1.59 2.09 -29.97
C ALA A 252 0.94 0.87 -30.62
N THR A 253 1.52 -0.30 -30.39
CA THR A 253 0.93 -1.61 -30.68
C THR A 253 0.89 -2.42 -29.39
N VAL A 254 0.11 -3.49 -29.37
CA VAL A 254 0.07 -4.42 -28.20
C VAL A 254 1.47 -4.92 -27.86
N GLU A 255 2.24 -5.29 -28.88
CA GLU A 255 3.60 -5.80 -28.75
C GLU A 255 4.55 -4.76 -28.15
N SER A 256 4.48 -3.50 -28.63
CA SER A 256 5.34 -2.42 -28.12
C SER A 256 5.00 -2.04 -26.68
N VAL A 257 3.72 -2.04 -26.30
CA VAL A 257 3.26 -1.80 -24.92
C VAL A 257 3.74 -2.91 -24.00
N ASN A 258 3.50 -4.16 -24.39
CA ASN A 258 3.91 -5.33 -23.61
C ASN A 258 5.44 -5.42 -23.47
N ALA A 259 6.18 -5.13 -24.53
CA ALA A 259 7.65 -5.11 -24.49
C ALA A 259 8.18 -4.05 -23.51
N ALA A 260 7.60 -2.84 -23.50
CA ALA A 260 8.00 -1.78 -22.57
C ALA A 260 7.72 -2.15 -21.11
N LEU A 261 6.53 -2.69 -20.83
CA LEU A 261 6.13 -3.12 -19.48
C LEU A 261 6.98 -4.30 -18.98
N LYS A 262 7.25 -5.29 -19.85
CA LYS A 262 8.11 -6.43 -19.54
C LYS A 262 9.55 -6.00 -19.27
N ALA A 263 10.10 -5.10 -20.09
CA ALA A 263 11.45 -4.58 -19.89
C ALA A 263 11.60 -3.81 -18.57
N ALA A 264 10.56 -3.06 -18.17
CA ALA A 264 10.56 -2.37 -16.89
C ALA A 264 10.47 -3.37 -15.70
N ALA A 265 9.64 -4.41 -15.82
CA ALA A 265 9.48 -5.45 -14.80
C ALA A 265 10.76 -6.29 -14.61
N ASP A 266 11.43 -6.66 -15.69
CA ASP A 266 12.67 -7.44 -15.66
C ASP A 266 13.89 -6.58 -15.26
N GLY A 267 13.79 -5.26 -15.40
CA GLY A 267 14.86 -4.28 -15.23
C GLY A 267 14.65 -3.33 -14.03
N PRO A 268 14.45 -2.02 -14.28
CA PRO A 268 14.51 -0.98 -13.25
C PRO A 268 13.40 -1.07 -12.18
N MET A 269 12.29 -1.74 -12.49
CA MET A 269 11.15 -1.91 -11.57
C MET A 269 11.03 -3.35 -11.03
N LYS A 270 12.09 -4.15 -11.13
CA LYS A 270 12.09 -5.51 -10.59
C LYS A 270 11.73 -5.54 -9.11
N GLY A 271 10.78 -6.40 -8.73
CA GLY A 271 10.24 -6.49 -7.36
C GLY A 271 9.17 -5.44 -7.02
N ILE A 272 8.89 -4.51 -7.94
CA ILE A 272 7.80 -3.53 -7.85
C ILE A 272 6.73 -3.84 -8.90
N LEU A 273 7.13 -3.90 -10.17
CA LEU A 273 6.33 -4.30 -11.31
C LEU A 273 6.66 -5.75 -11.68
N ALA A 274 5.65 -6.54 -11.93
CA ALA A 274 5.76 -7.87 -12.50
C ALA A 274 4.93 -7.96 -13.79
N TYR A 275 5.15 -9.01 -14.55
CA TYR A 275 4.50 -9.24 -15.84
C TYR A 275 4.15 -10.72 -15.96
N THR A 276 2.93 -11.04 -16.37
CA THR A 276 2.49 -12.43 -16.61
C THR A 276 1.88 -12.60 -17.99
N GLU A 277 2.10 -13.77 -18.56
CA GLU A 277 1.48 -14.26 -19.79
C GLU A 277 0.52 -15.41 -19.49
N GLU A 278 0.40 -15.81 -18.21
CA GLU A 278 -0.45 -16.90 -17.76
C GLU A 278 -1.91 -16.46 -17.60
N GLU A 279 -2.84 -17.35 -17.84
CA GLU A 279 -4.28 -17.14 -17.71
C GLU A 279 -4.72 -17.32 -16.25
N LEU A 280 -4.49 -16.27 -15.42
CA LEU A 280 -4.69 -16.30 -13.98
C LEU A 280 -5.93 -15.49 -13.56
N VAL A 281 -6.39 -15.75 -12.33
CA VAL A 281 -7.48 -15.04 -11.68
C VAL A 281 -7.03 -14.45 -10.34
N SER A 282 -7.85 -13.63 -9.71
CA SER A 282 -7.50 -12.90 -8.48
C SER A 282 -6.91 -13.78 -7.37
N ALA A 283 -7.40 -15.02 -7.20
CA ALA A 283 -6.93 -15.91 -6.14
C ALA A 283 -5.44 -16.30 -6.29
N ASP A 284 -4.92 -16.32 -7.53
CA ASP A 284 -3.55 -16.72 -7.84
C ASP A 284 -2.52 -15.65 -7.45
N PHE A 285 -2.97 -14.41 -7.31
CA PHE A 285 -2.12 -13.28 -6.92
C PHE A 285 -2.09 -13.02 -5.40
N LYS A 286 -2.82 -13.82 -4.61
CA LYS A 286 -2.81 -13.69 -3.16
C LYS A 286 -1.41 -13.97 -2.59
N GLY A 287 -0.91 -13.01 -1.79
CA GLY A 287 0.44 -13.09 -1.22
C GLY A 287 1.55 -12.66 -2.20
N ASN A 288 1.22 -12.18 -3.39
CA ASN A 288 2.23 -11.67 -4.32
C ASN A 288 2.82 -10.35 -3.78
N PRO A 289 4.16 -10.25 -3.65
CA PRO A 289 4.81 -9.07 -3.04
C PRO A 289 4.93 -7.87 -3.99
N ASN A 290 4.67 -8.04 -5.29
CA ASN A 290 4.78 -6.94 -6.24
C ASN A 290 3.63 -5.94 -6.06
N SER A 291 3.91 -4.67 -6.29
CA SER A 291 2.90 -3.60 -6.26
C SER A 291 1.92 -3.69 -7.42
N SER A 292 2.37 -4.20 -8.55
CA SER A 292 1.62 -4.26 -9.81
C SER A 292 2.06 -5.46 -10.62
N ILE A 293 1.13 -6.25 -11.13
CA ILE A 293 1.39 -7.40 -11.98
C ILE A 293 0.60 -7.21 -13.28
N VAL A 294 1.28 -6.85 -14.36
CA VAL A 294 0.66 -6.66 -15.67
C VAL A 294 0.19 -8.00 -16.24
N ASP A 295 -1.08 -8.05 -16.63
CA ASP A 295 -1.69 -9.16 -17.36
C ASP A 295 -1.61 -8.85 -18.85
N SER A 296 -0.61 -9.42 -19.53
CA SER A 296 -0.33 -9.10 -20.93
C SER A 296 -1.39 -9.56 -21.92
N GLY A 297 -2.13 -10.59 -21.57
CA GLY A 297 -3.24 -11.10 -22.39
C GLY A 297 -4.39 -10.10 -22.54
N TYR A 298 -4.50 -9.17 -21.62
CA TYR A 298 -5.53 -8.12 -21.61
C TYR A 298 -5.01 -6.75 -22.02
N THR A 299 -3.76 -6.60 -22.47
CA THR A 299 -3.31 -5.39 -23.16
C THR A 299 -4.05 -5.25 -24.48
N LYS A 300 -4.66 -4.08 -24.71
CA LYS A 300 -5.36 -3.75 -25.96
C LYS A 300 -4.90 -2.41 -26.49
N VAL A 301 -4.85 -2.28 -27.81
CA VAL A 301 -4.65 -1.01 -28.51
C VAL A 301 -5.77 -0.86 -29.53
N VAL A 302 -6.52 0.23 -29.44
CA VAL A 302 -7.59 0.56 -30.39
C VAL A 302 -7.13 1.74 -31.22
N GLY A 303 -7.15 1.57 -32.55
CA GLY A 303 -6.41 2.45 -33.45
C GLY A 303 -4.92 2.29 -33.16
N ASP A 304 -4.19 3.41 -33.03
CA ASP A 304 -2.78 3.42 -32.73
C ASP A 304 -2.41 4.18 -31.44
N ARG A 305 -3.42 4.72 -30.72
CA ARG A 305 -3.19 5.63 -29.59
C ARG A 305 -4.06 5.37 -28.36
N CYS A 306 -5.11 4.58 -28.46
CA CYS A 306 -5.92 4.21 -27.30
C CYS A 306 -5.38 2.90 -26.69
N VAL A 307 -4.62 3.00 -25.63
CA VAL A 307 -3.95 1.88 -24.95
C VAL A 307 -4.74 1.49 -23.71
N LYS A 308 -5.00 0.20 -23.55
CA LYS A 308 -5.63 -0.40 -22.35
C LYS A 308 -4.70 -1.42 -21.74
N VAL A 309 -4.48 -1.31 -20.42
CA VAL A 309 -3.64 -2.23 -19.64
C VAL A 309 -4.39 -2.69 -18.40
N LEU A 310 -4.34 -3.99 -18.13
CA LEU A 310 -4.84 -4.62 -16.92
C LEU A 310 -3.67 -4.96 -15.99
N ALA A 311 -3.77 -4.57 -14.71
CA ALA A 311 -2.72 -4.86 -13.73
C ALA A 311 -3.31 -5.31 -12.38
N TRP A 312 -2.93 -6.49 -11.94
CA TRP A 312 -3.32 -7.09 -10.66
C TRP A 312 -2.46 -6.61 -9.50
N TYR A 313 -3.00 -6.65 -8.29
CA TYR A 313 -2.25 -6.40 -7.08
C TYR A 313 -2.92 -7.02 -5.85
N ASP A 314 -2.11 -7.60 -4.96
CA ASP A 314 -2.61 -7.91 -3.62
C ASP A 314 -2.64 -6.61 -2.81
N ASN A 315 -3.84 -6.05 -2.63
CA ASN A 315 -4.05 -4.75 -1.99
C ASN A 315 -3.67 -4.72 -0.50
N GLU A 316 -3.48 -5.88 0.12
CA GLU A 316 -3.00 -6.00 1.50
C GLU A 316 -1.51 -6.39 1.55
N TRP A 317 -1.14 -7.53 0.96
CA TRP A 317 0.23 -8.06 1.04
C TRP A 317 1.24 -7.26 0.24
N GLY A 318 1.01 -7.04 -1.05
CA GLY A 318 1.91 -6.26 -1.90
C GLY A 318 2.10 -4.84 -1.36
N TYR A 319 1.02 -4.21 -0.88
CA TYR A 319 1.10 -2.90 -0.25
C TYR A 319 1.90 -2.92 1.06
N SER A 320 1.74 -3.95 1.89
CA SER A 320 2.50 -4.11 3.13
C SER A 320 3.99 -4.36 2.86
N CYS A 321 4.32 -5.10 1.80
CA CYS A 321 5.69 -5.23 1.31
C CYS A 321 6.29 -3.86 0.93
N ARG A 322 5.53 -2.99 0.26
CA ARG A 322 6.00 -1.61 -0.06
C ARG A 322 6.23 -0.78 1.20
N CYS A 323 5.39 -0.90 2.22
CA CYS A 323 5.64 -0.23 3.50
C CYS A 323 6.93 -0.73 4.16
N ARG A 324 7.17 -2.05 4.18
CA ARG A 324 8.44 -2.65 4.66
C ARG A 324 9.64 -2.12 3.88
N ASP A 325 9.56 -2.11 2.56
CA ASP A 325 10.66 -1.66 1.72
C ASP A 325 10.92 -0.15 1.88
N LEU A 326 9.87 0.65 2.12
CA LEU A 326 10.02 2.07 2.42
C LEU A 326 10.70 2.30 3.79
N ILE A 327 10.43 1.46 4.80
CA ILE A 327 11.19 1.47 6.07
C ILE A 327 12.68 1.28 5.78
N LYS A 328 13.05 0.24 5.03
CA LYS A 328 14.45 -0.07 4.68
C LYS A 328 15.09 1.06 3.87
N PHE A 329 14.37 1.56 2.87
CA PHE A 329 14.83 2.65 2.00
C PHE A 329 15.13 3.94 2.78
N MET A 330 14.23 4.33 3.70
CA MET A 330 14.44 5.54 4.51
C MET A 330 15.54 5.33 5.55
N ALA A 331 15.58 4.16 6.19
CA ALA A 331 16.58 3.83 7.20
C ALA A 331 18.00 3.80 6.65
N ALA A 332 18.20 3.37 5.43
CA ALA A 332 19.50 3.37 4.75
C ALA A 332 20.09 4.78 4.53
N LYS A 333 19.29 5.83 4.79
CA LYS A 333 19.68 7.23 4.60
C LYS A 333 19.66 8.05 5.91
N PHE A 334 19.73 7.40 7.07
CA PHE A 334 19.84 8.03 8.40
C PHE A 334 21.21 8.66 8.65
#